data_b2298932a07bb980388b1b2d1b91f961
#
_entry.id   b2298932a07bb980388b1b2d1b91f961
#
_cell.length_a   1.000
_cell.length_b   1.000
_cell.length_c   1.000
_cell.angle_alpha   90.00
_cell.angle_beta   90.00
_cell.angle_gamma   90.00
#
_symmetry.space_group_name_H-M   'P 1'
#
loop_
_entity.id
_entity.type
_entity.pdbx_description
1 polymer ?
#
loop_
_entity_poly.entity_id
_entity_poly.type
_entity_poly.pdbx_seq_one_letter_code
_entity_poly.pdbx_strand_id
1 'polypeptide(L)'
;FDYQFINPDTDPVAAREAGVTGDGKILLVMGDRKEIAGFASETELTKTLIRLTNPEPRAVYFLTGHGEASLESSDNSYSLAKQTLENKNYTVNTLNLVAENQIPADALSVIIAGPTKQVSQAEVQILKTYVDTGGSLIVMEDPLLLTEFGEASDPLANYLASDWGITLNNDVIIDLSSQQPLNAVSYSYSEHPITQNLSENYLVIMPQARSISITADPIEGITQTPLLQTTPNSWGEVNFTNAEGTQISQDPEDLPGPLTMAASGENTNTKGRVVVFGNAIFANDQGFDAYGNGNIFVNSVDWAAEQEDLINITPNTPTERTFVPPNQIQLLIVLLGSVIIIPGLVVFAGISAWLARKRQG
;
A
#
# COMPACT_ATOMS: atom_id res chain seq x y z
N PHE A 1 -29.09 8.14 -12.07
CA PHE A 1 -28.70 6.73 -12.24
C PHE A 1 -29.94 5.92 -12.50
N ASP A 2 -30.07 5.35 -13.71
CA ASP A 2 -31.17 4.46 -14.08
C ASP A 2 -30.66 3.06 -14.28
N TYR A 3 -31.47 2.04 -14.02
CA TYR A 3 -31.12 0.65 -14.26
C TYR A 3 -32.30 -0.14 -14.84
N GLN A 4 -31.98 -1.15 -15.62
CA GLN A 4 -32.95 -2.04 -16.22
C GLN A 4 -32.45 -3.48 -16.13
N PHE A 5 -33.36 -4.41 -15.77
CA PHE A 5 -33.08 -5.84 -15.88
C PHE A 5 -33.52 -6.34 -17.25
N ILE A 6 -32.63 -7.07 -17.92
CA ILE A 6 -32.90 -7.71 -19.19
C ILE A 6 -32.73 -9.22 -18.99
N ASN A 7 -33.73 -9.99 -19.36
CA ASN A 7 -33.63 -11.44 -19.38
C ASN A 7 -33.21 -11.88 -20.78
N PRO A 8 -32.00 -12.43 -21.01
CA PRO A 8 -31.49 -12.82 -22.32
C PRO A 8 -32.36 -13.88 -23.03
N ASP A 9 -33.07 -14.72 -22.28
CA ASP A 9 -33.94 -15.76 -22.85
C ASP A 9 -35.25 -15.20 -23.41
N THR A 10 -35.76 -14.14 -22.80
CA THR A 10 -37.04 -13.50 -23.23
C THR A 10 -36.82 -12.33 -24.15
N ASP A 11 -35.65 -11.66 -24.09
CA ASP A 11 -35.28 -10.53 -24.95
C ASP A 11 -33.82 -10.70 -25.48
N PRO A 12 -33.60 -11.67 -26.39
CA PRO A 12 -32.29 -11.94 -26.95
C PRO A 12 -31.77 -10.82 -27.86
N VAL A 13 -32.64 -9.96 -28.37
CA VAL A 13 -32.26 -8.82 -29.22
C VAL A 13 -31.61 -7.75 -28.37
N ALA A 14 -32.27 -7.33 -27.28
CA ALA A 14 -31.71 -6.36 -26.36
C ALA A 14 -30.40 -6.83 -25.72
N ALA A 15 -30.30 -8.11 -25.35
CA ALA A 15 -29.05 -8.68 -24.80
C ALA A 15 -27.90 -8.63 -25.81
N ARG A 16 -28.19 -8.92 -27.11
CA ARG A 16 -27.19 -8.85 -28.18
C ARG A 16 -26.73 -7.42 -28.48
N GLU A 17 -27.68 -6.47 -28.52
CA GLU A 17 -27.38 -5.04 -28.71
C GLU A 17 -26.58 -4.47 -27.55
N ALA A 18 -26.81 -4.97 -26.34
CA ALA A 18 -26.00 -4.68 -25.15
C ALA A 18 -24.61 -5.35 -25.16
N GLY A 19 -24.35 -6.28 -26.09
CA GLY A 19 -23.10 -7.06 -26.12
C GLY A 19 -22.99 -8.09 -25.00
N VAL A 20 -24.10 -8.41 -24.31
CA VAL A 20 -24.10 -9.35 -23.19
C VAL A 20 -24.30 -10.77 -23.71
N THR A 21 -23.34 -11.65 -23.40
CA THR A 21 -23.30 -13.05 -23.89
C THR A 21 -23.58 -14.10 -22.82
N GLY A 22 -24.19 -13.73 -21.70
CA GLY A 22 -24.50 -14.67 -20.61
C GLY A 22 -25.12 -13.99 -19.40
N ASP A 23 -25.57 -14.80 -18.47
CA ASP A 23 -26.23 -14.35 -17.25
C ASP A 23 -25.28 -13.68 -16.25
N GLY A 24 -25.86 -12.86 -15.37
CA GLY A 24 -25.13 -12.23 -14.25
C GLY A 24 -24.18 -11.12 -14.64
N LYS A 25 -24.16 -10.69 -15.89
CA LYS A 25 -23.35 -9.57 -16.38
C LYS A 25 -24.08 -8.24 -16.20
N ILE A 26 -23.28 -7.18 -16.01
CA ILE A 26 -23.80 -5.82 -15.84
C ILE A 26 -23.19 -4.93 -16.91
N LEU A 27 -24.04 -4.39 -17.79
CA LEU A 27 -23.64 -3.36 -18.75
C LEU A 27 -23.72 -1.99 -18.05
N LEU A 28 -22.61 -1.27 -18.03
CA LEU A 28 -22.53 0.12 -17.61
C LEU A 28 -22.47 1.02 -18.84
N VAL A 29 -23.27 2.09 -18.84
CA VAL A 29 -23.37 3.04 -19.97
C VAL A 29 -23.22 4.46 -19.45
N MET A 30 -22.37 5.25 -20.10
CA MET A 30 -22.18 6.67 -19.83
C MET A 30 -22.03 7.43 -21.16
N GLY A 31 -23.09 8.11 -21.60
CA GLY A 31 -23.13 8.71 -22.94
C GLY A 31 -22.96 7.63 -24.01
N ASP A 32 -21.97 7.77 -24.87
CA ASP A 32 -21.67 6.79 -25.94
C ASP A 32 -20.78 5.64 -25.52
N ARG A 33 -20.23 5.69 -24.29
CA ARG A 33 -19.31 4.68 -23.76
C ARG A 33 -20.07 3.55 -23.09
N LYS A 34 -19.57 2.33 -23.26
CA LYS A 34 -20.17 1.11 -22.71
C LYS A 34 -19.07 0.18 -22.21
N GLU A 35 -19.24 -0.35 -21.01
CA GLU A 35 -18.35 -1.36 -20.41
C GLU A 35 -19.18 -2.47 -19.76
N ILE A 36 -18.68 -3.70 -19.79
CA ILE A 36 -19.38 -4.86 -19.23
C ILE A 36 -18.61 -5.39 -18.02
N ALA A 37 -19.25 -5.37 -16.86
CA ALA A 37 -18.79 -6.10 -15.68
C ALA A 37 -19.17 -7.59 -15.83
N GLY A 38 -18.20 -8.47 -15.59
CA GLY A 38 -18.36 -9.92 -15.76
C GLY A 38 -19.30 -10.54 -14.73
N PHE A 39 -19.39 -9.95 -13.54
CA PHE A 39 -20.24 -10.37 -12.43
C PHE A 39 -20.45 -9.23 -11.43
N ALA A 40 -21.45 -9.39 -10.56
CA ALA A 40 -21.83 -8.38 -9.57
C ALA A 40 -20.93 -8.50 -8.31
N SER A 41 -19.76 -7.88 -8.32
CA SER A 41 -18.94 -7.63 -7.13
C SER A 41 -18.49 -6.18 -7.08
N GLU A 42 -18.15 -5.69 -5.90
CA GLU A 42 -17.63 -4.33 -5.72
C GLU A 42 -16.38 -4.12 -6.57
N THR A 43 -15.43 -5.05 -6.51
CA THR A 43 -14.17 -4.98 -7.29
C THR A 43 -14.43 -4.89 -8.79
N GLU A 44 -15.27 -5.76 -9.35
CA GLU A 44 -15.54 -5.80 -10.78
C GLU A 44 -16.33 -4.57 -11.24
N LEU A 45 -17.29 -4.12 -10.44
CA LEU A 45 -18.06 -2.90 -10.75
C LEU A 45 -17.18 -1.65 -10.70
N THR A 46 -16.36 -1.52 -9.67
CA THR A 46 -15.42 -0.39 -9.52
C THR A 46 -14.43 -0.36 -10.69
N LYS A 47 -13.80 -1.49 -11.01
CA LYS A 47 -12.89 -1.62 -12.16
C LYS A 47 -13.59 -1.22 -13.47
N THR A 48 -14.81 -1.68 -13.68
CA THR A 48 -15.57 -1.38 -14.89
C THR A 48 -16.00 0.09 -14.95
N LEU A 49 -16.36 0.70 -13.81
CA LEU A 49 -16.64 2.13 -13.72
C LEU A 49 -15.40 2.98 -14.04
N ILE A 50 -14.25 2.60 -13.50
CA ILE A 50 -13.00 3.30 -13.79
C ILE A 50 -12.69 3.25 -15.29
N ARG A 51 -12.81 2.07 -15.96
CA ARG A 51 -12.62 1.98 -17.42
C ARG A 51 -13.60 2.83 -18.19
N LEU A 52 -14.87 2.86 -17.76
CA LEU A 52 -15.91 3.66 -18.40
C LEU A 52 -15.65 5.17 -18.29
N THR A 53 -15.17 5.64 -17.14
CA THR A 53 -14.88 7.05 -16.88
C THR A 53 -13.53 7.48 -17.42
N ASN A 54 -12.53 6.61 -17.37
CA ASN A 54 -11.13 6.85 -17.74
C ASN A 54 -10.64 5.77 -18.72
N PRO A 55 -11.03 5.85 -20.00
CA PRO A 55 -10.72 4.82 -20.99
C PRO A 55 -9.28 4.85 -21.51
N GLU A 56 -8.54 5.95 -21.29
CA GLU A 56 -7.16 6.11 -21.78
C GLU A 56 -6.24 5.09 -21.10
N PRO A 57 -5.32 4.46 -21.86
CA PRO A 57 -4.31 3.58 -21.29
C PRO A 57 -3.44 4.34 -20.27
N ARG A 58 -3.16 3.72 -19.13
CA ARG A 58 -2.35 4.29 -18.05
C ARG A 58 -1.27 3.29 -17.69
N ALA A 59 -0.08 3.51 -18.21
CA ALA A 59 1.04 2.62 -17.99
C ALA A 59 1.92 3.12 -16.83
N VAL A 60 2.23 2.23 -15.90
CA VAL A 60 3.23 2.42 -14.86
C VAL A 60 4.30 1.33 -14.99
N TYR A 61 5.53 1.70 -14.70
CA TYR A 61 6.67 0.84 -14.93
C TYR A 61 7.44 0.62 -13.64
N PHE A 62 7.62 -0.63 -13.25
CA PHE A 62 8.51 -1.00 -12.16
C PHE A 62 9.92 -1.19 -12.71
N LEU A 63 10.88 -0.45 -12.14
CA LEU A 63 12.30 -0.60 -12.48
C LEU A 63 12.78 -1.99 -12.09
N THR A 64 13.69 -2.55 -12.89
CA THR A 64 14.31 -3.86 -12.68
C THR A 64 15.77 -3.83 -13.10
N GLY A 65 16.58 -4.69 -12.48
CA GLY A 65 18.01 -4.80 -12.79
C GLY A 65 18.91 -4.56 -11.57
N HIS A 66 18.37 -4.02 -10.47
CA HIS A 66 19.12 -3.66 -9.27
C HIS A 66 18.71 -4.49 -8.05
N GLY A 67 18.03 -5.63 -8.28
CA GLY A 67 17.56 -6.51 -7.22
C GLY A 67 16.24 -6.08 -6.59
N GLU A 68 15.46 -5.27 -7.30
CA GLU A 68 14.12 -4.88 -6.93
C GLU A 68 13.21 -6.11 -6.78
N ALA A 69 12.17 -5.96 -5.97
CA ALA A 69 11.21 -7.03 -5.75
C ALA A 69 10.41 -7.38 -7.04
N SER A 70 10.09 -8.66 -7.20
CA SER A 70 9.34 -9.18 -8.34
C SER A 70 7.88 -8.71 -8.35
N LEU A 71 7.30 -8.60 -9.54
CA LEU A 71 5.85 -8.43 -9.73
C LEU A 71 5.11 -9.77 -9.80
N GLU A 72 5.82 -10.88 -9.87
CA GLU A 72 5.26 -12.23 -9.85
C GLU A 72 5.21 -12.75 -8.42
N SER A 73 4.14 -13.46 -8.06
CA SER A 73 3.90 -13.92 -6.69
C SER A 73 5.07 -14.71 -6.10
N SER A 74 5.64 -14.19 -5.02
CA SER A 74 6.71 -14.80 -4.22
C SER A 74 6.67 -14.20 -2.80
N ASP A 75 7.54 -14.64 -1.90
CA ASP A 75 7.50 -14.21 -0.48
C ASP A 75 7.67 -12.69 -0.27
N ASN A 76 8.40 -12.00 -1.17
CA ASN A 76 8.67 -10.55 -1.07
C ASN A 76 8.29 -9.83 -2.37
N SER A 77 7.23 -10.26 -3.05
CA SER A 77 6.80 -9.67 -4.32
C SER A 77 5.85 -8.49 -4.14
N TYR A 78 5.56 -7.81 -5.23
CA TYR A 78 4.56 -6.75 -5.36
C TYR A 78 3.34 -7.22 -6.17
N SER A 79 2.98 -8.51 -6.06
CA SER A 79 1.88 -9.08 -6.84
C SER A 79 0.52 -8.50 -6.45
N LEU A 80 0.29 -8.21 -5.15
CA LEU A 80 -0.92 -7.55 -4.67
C LEU A 80 -0.99 -6.09 -5.12
N ALA A 81 0.12 -5.37 -5.04
CA ALA A 81 0.22 -4.01 -5.56
C ALA A 81 -0.09 -3.96 -7.06
N LYS A 82 0.54 -4.84 -7.86
CA LYS A 82 0.25 -5.00 -9.29
C LYS A 82 -1.22 -5.26 -9.55
N GLN A 83 -1.79 -6.27 -8.89
CA GLN A 83 -3.20 -6.63 -9.05
C GLN A 83 -4.13 -5.46 -8.71
N THR A 84 -3.84 -4.71 -7.66
CA THR A 84 -4.64 -3.56 -7.24
C THR A 84 -4.57 -2.44 -8.26
N LEU A 85 -3.39 -2.13 -8.80
CA LEU A 85 -3.22 -1.15 -9.87
C LEU A 85 -3.93 -1.59 -11.16
N GLU A 86 -3.84 -2.86 -11.54
CA GLU A 86 -4.56 -3.41 -12.70
C GLU A 86 -6.09 -3.35 -12.50
N ASN A 87 -6.58 -3.55 -11.28
CA ASN A 87 -7.99 -3.35 -10.94
C ASN A 87 -8.44 -1.89 -11.04
N LYS A 88 -7.52 -0.95 -10.91
CA LYS A 88 -7.73 0.49 -11.18
C LYS A 88 -7.48 0.89 -12.63
N ASN A 89 -7.39 -0.07 -13.55
CA ASN A 89 -7.16 0.11 -14.98
C ASN A 89 -5.77 0.66 -15.35
N TYR A 90 -4.77 0.40 -14.51
CA TYR A 90 -3.38 0.60 -14.92
C TYR A 90 -2.86 -0.60 -15.70
N THR A 91 -1.99 -0.35 -16.67
CA THR A 91 -1.12 -1.37 -17.25
C THR A 91 0.18 -1.35 -16.48
N VAL A 92 0.50 -2.45 -15.80
CA VAL A 92 1.70 -2.56 -14.96
C VAL A 92 2.77 -3.34 -15.70
N ASN A 93 3.87 -2.68 -16.01
CA ASN A 93 4.98 -3.24 -16.78
C ASN A 93 6.28 -3.22 -15.95
N THR A 94 7.29 -3.93 -16.43
CA THR A 94 8.68 -3.81 -15.94
C THR A 94 9.49 -2.98 -16.90
N LEU A 95 10.52 -2.29 -16.38
CA LEU A 95 11.46 -1.47 -17.16
C LEU A 95 12.89 -1.84 -16.76
N ASN A 96 13.72 -2.20 -17.72
CA ASN A 96 15.15 -2.40 -17.51
C ASN A 96 15.94 -1.32 -18.26
N LEU A 97 16.37 -0.29 -17.53
CA LEU A 97 17.06 0.87 -18.14
C LEU A 97 18.44 0.51 -18.69
N VAL A 98 19.12 -0.51 -18.14
CA VAL A 98 20.39 -1.00 -18.70
C VAL A 98 20.20 -1.57 -20.11
N ALA A 99 19.08 -2.26 -20.33
CA ALA A 99 18.78 -2.88 -21.63
C ALA A 99 18.13 -1.90 -22.61
N GLU A 100 17.20 -1.07 -22.15
CA GLU A 100 16.34 -0.23 -22.99
C GLU A 100 16.91 1.16 -23.22
N ASN A 101 17.70 1.66 -22.25
CA ASN A 101 18.35 2.99 -22.26
C ASN A 101 17.38 4.17 -22.52
N GLN A 102 16.10 3.96 -22.28
CA GLN A 102 15.04 4.97 -22.40
C GLN A 102 13.82 4.55 -21.62
N ILE A 103 13.00 5.53 -21.18
CA ILE A 103 11.70 5.28 -20.57
C ILE A 103 10.65 5.31 -21.69
N PRO A 104 9.70 4.36 -21.71
CA PRO A 104 8.62 4.34 -22.70
C PRO A 104 7.79 5.64 -22.65
N ALA A 105 7.35 6.11 -23.80
CA ALA A 105 6.64 7.37 -23.94
C ALA A 105 5.23 7.39 -23.29
N ASP A 106 4.68 6.20 -23.04
CA ASP A 106 3.40 6.00 -22.37
C ASP A 106 3.52 5.85 -20.85
N ALA A 107 4.74 5.90 -20.30
CA ALA A 107 4.97 5.83 -18.87
C ALA A 107 4.42 7.07 -18.17
N LEU A 108 3.45 6.90 -17.29
CA LEU A 108 2.94 7.95 -16.39
C LEU A 108 3.78 8.03 -15.12
N SER A 109 4.30 6.91 -14.65
CA SER A 109 5.18 6.86 -13.48
C SER A 109 6.16 5.70 -13.60
N VAL A 110 7.38 5.91 -13.08
CA VAL A 110 8.37 4.85 -12.84
C VAL A 110 8.47 4.60 -11.34
N ILE A 111 8.39 3.33 -10.95
CA ILE A 111 8.39 2.88 -9.55
C ILE A 111 9.68 2.10 -9.31
N ILE A 112 10.47 2.52 -8.35
CA ILE A 112 11.71 1.89 -7.90
C ILE A 112 11.43 1.25 -6.55
N ALA A 113 11.30 -0.07 -6.52
CA ALA A 113 10.75 -0.82 -5.40
C ALA A 113 11.82 -1.66 -4.69
N GLY A 114 12.52 -1.09 -3.74
CA GLY A 114 13.52 -1.76 -2.91
C GLY A 114 14.72 -2.27 -3.71
N PRO A 115 15.47 -1.41 -4.40
CA PRO A 115 16.70 -1.84 -5.05
C PRO A 115 17.70 -2.33 -4.00
N THR A 116 18.29 -3.49 -4.20
CA THR A 116 19.36 -4.00 -3.34
C THR A 116 20.75 -3.57 -3.83
N LYS A 117 20.85 -3.12 -5.09
CA LYS A 117 22.04 -2.53 -5.72
C LYS A 117 21.73 -1.12 -6.19
N GLN A 118 22.74 -0.27 -6.20
CA GLN A 118 22.58 1.12 -6.61
C GLN A 118 22.11 1.23 -8.06
N VAL A 119 21.16 2.11 -8.31
CA VAL A 119 20.83 2.61 -9.66
C VAL A 119 22.00 3.45 -10.15
N SER A 120 22.54 3.12 -11.32
CA SER A 120 23.75 3.79 -11.82
C SER A 120 23.52 5.27 -12.15
N GLN A 121 24.60 6.07 -12.11
CA GLN A 121 24.55 7.48 -12.48
C GLN A 121 23.97 7.72 -13.88
N ALA A 122 24.22 6.81 -14.83
CA ALA A 122 23.69 6.92 -16.20
C ALA A 122 22.16 6.73 -16.22
N GLU A 123 21.65 5.77 -15.44
CA GLU A 123 20.21 5.52 -15.34
C GLU A 123 19.50 6.64 -14.58
N VAL A 124 20.12 7.15 -13.51
CA VAL A 124 19.61 8.32 -12.79
C VAL A 124 19.50 9.54 -13.71
N GLN A 125 20.43 9.72 -14.66
CA GLN A 125 20.33 10.80 -15.64
C GLN A 125 19.14 10.63 -16.60
N ILE A 126 18.80 9.38 -16.97
CA ILE A 126 17.59 9.08 -17.77
C ILE A 126 16.33 9.38 -16.96
N LEU A 127 16.28 8.91 -15.69
CA LEU A 127 15.18 9.19 -14.78
C LEU A 127 14.98 10.68 -14.55
N LYS A 128 16.08 11.42 -14.31
CA LYS A 128 16.04 12.88 -14.17
C LYS A 128 15.45 13.55 -15.42
N THR A 129 15.93 13.19 -16.60
CA THR A 129 15.43 13.77 -17.86
C THR A 129 13.93 13.51 -18.03
N TYR A 130 13.47 12.31 -17.68
CA TYR A 130 12.06 11.94 -17.71
C TYR A 130 11.22 12.81 -16.76
N VAL A 131 11.68 13.00 -15.52
CA VAL A 131 10.95 13.84 -14.54
C VAL A 131 11.00 15.31 -14.91
N ASP A 132 12.12 15.81 -15.46
CA ASP A 132 12.25 17.19 -15.93
C ASP A 132 11.29 17.51 -17.10
N THR A 133 10.76 16.49 -17.78
CA THR A 133 9.75 16.62 -18.84
C THR A 133 8.31 16.35 -18.39
N GLY A 134 8.08 16.25 -17.08
CA GLY A 134 6.75 16.08 -16.50
C GLY A 134 6.43 14.62 -16.09
N GLY A 135 7.38 13.70 -16.21
CA GLY A 135 7.23 12.35 -15.70
C GLY A 135 7.29 12.28 -14.17
N SER A 136 7.01 11.10 -13.62
CA SER A 136 6.96 10.93 -12.17
C SER A 136 7.69 9.71 -11.67
N LEU A 137 8.30 9.81 -10.47
CA LEU A 137 8.99 8.73 -9.80
C LEU A 137 8.33 8.40 -8.46
N ILE A 138 8.25 7.11 -8.15
CA ILE A 138 8.02 6.62 -6.81
C ILE A 138 9.24 5.83 -6.40
N VAL A 139 9.94 6.30 -5.37
CA VAL A 139 11.17 5.70 -4.86
C VAL A 139 10.87 5.12 -3.48
N MET A 140 11.04 3.83 -3.35
CA MET A 140 10.96 3.09 -2.10
C MET A 140 12.31 2.46 -1.83
N GLU A 141 13.07 3.01 -0.90
CA GLU A 141 14.45 2.62 -0.65
C GLU A 141 14.67 2.27 0.81
N ASP A 142 15.09 1.03 1.03
CA ASP A 142 15.34 0.49 2.35
C ASP A 142 16.61 1.11 2.99
N PRO A 143 16.80 1.00 4.32
CA PRO A 143 18.03 1.37 4.97
C PRO A 143 19.26 0.71 4.36
N LEU A 144 20.39 1.41 4.31
CA LEU A 144 21.61 0.93 3.67
C LEU A 144 22.08 -0.43 4.18
N LEU A 145 21.85 -0.73 5.46
CA LEU A 145 22.21 -2.02 6.07
C LEU A 145 21.43 -3.23 5.49
N LEU A 146 20.31 -2.98 4.84
CA LEU A 146 19.50 -4.01 4.16
C LEU A 146 19.81 -4.12 2.66
N THR A 147 20.76 -3.33 2.17
CA THR A 147 21.16 -3.26 0.76
C THR A 147 22.59 -3.76 0.56
N GLU A 148 22.99 -3.96 -0.69
CA GLU A 148 24.37 -4.24 -1.13
C GLU A 148 25.10 -2.97 -1.60
N PHE A 149 24.62 -1.75 -1.24
CA PHE A 149 25.17 -0.49 -1.73
C PHE A 149 26.61 -0.24 -1.29
N GLY A 150 27.01 -0.77 -0.13
CA GLY A 150 28.34 -0.56 0.44
C GLY A 150 28.57 0.89 0.88
N GLU A 151 29.84 1.33 0.84
CA GLU A 151 30.23 2.69 1.23
C GLU A 151 30.17 3.69 0.05
N ALA A 152 29.82 3.25 -1.14
CA ALA A 152 29.76 4.12 -2.30
C ALA A 152 28.55 5.08 -2.20
N SER A 153 28.75 6.29 -2.70
CA SER A 153 27.68 7.29 -2.75
C SER A 153 26.57 6.82 -3.68
N ASP A 154 25.32 6.85 -3.22
CA ASP A 154 24.15 6.47 -3.97
C ASP A 154 23.72 7.59 -4.94
N PRO A 155 23.76 7.35 -6.27
CA PRO A 155 23.39 8.37 -7.24
C PRO A 155 21.90 8.77 -7.19
N LEU A 156 21.00 7.83 -6.85
CA LEU A 156 19.56 8.09 -6.77
C LEU A 156 19.24 8.96 -5.54
N ALA A 157 19.76 8.60 -4.38
CA ALA A 157 19.60 9.39 -3.17
C ALA A 157 20.22 10.79 -3.31
N ASN A 158 21.37 10.91 -3.99
CA ASN A 158 21.99 12.22 -4.28
C ASN A 158 21.11 13.08 -5.19
N TYR A 159 20.50 12.50 -6.21
CA TYR A 159 19.56 13.21 -7.09
C TYR A 159 18.35 13.73 -6.29
N LEU A 160 17.75 12.89 -5.46
CA LEU A 160 16.64 13.30 -4.60
C LEU A 160 17.03 14.43 -3.64
N ALA A 161 18.21 14.34 -3.04
CA ALA A 161 18.69 15.37 -2.12
C ALA A 161 19.01 16.68 -2.83
N SER A 162 19.71 16.66 -3.98
CA SER A 162 20.18 17.85 -4.66
C SER A 162 19.08 18.59 -5.42
N ASP A 163 18.22 17.84 -6.13
CA ASP A 163 17.25 18.42 -7.05
C ASP A 163 15.86 18.57 -6.42
N TRP A 164 15.56 17.74 -5.44
CA TRP A 164 14.25 17.71 -4.76
C TRP A 164 14.30 18.13 -3.30
N GLY A 165 15.50 18.27 -2.71
CA GLY A 165 15.66 18.58 -1.28
C GLY A 165 15.11 17.50 -0.35
N ILE A 166 15.01 16.28 -0.84
CA ILE A 166 14.52 15.11 -0.08
C ILE A 166 15.71 14.19 0.17
N THR A 167 16.17 14.13 1.40
CA THR A 167 17.33 13.33 1.80
C THR A 167 16.89 12.05 2.49
N LEU A 168 17.32 10.92 1.97
CA LEU A 168 17.21 9.62 2.63
C LEU A 168 18.34 9.49 3.67
N ASN A 169 18.00 9.51 4.97
CA ASN A 169 18.98 9.45 6.04
C ASN A 169 19.57 8.03 6.19
N ASN A 170 20.81 7.96 6.69
CA ASN A 170 21.44 6.67 6.96
C ASN A 170 21.18 6.23 8.41
N ASP A 171 19.93 5.88 8.68
CA ASP A 171 19.44 5.43 9.98
C ASP A 171 18.42 4.30 9.81
N VAL A 172 17.96 3.73 10.91
CA VAL A 172 16.76 2.92 10.98
C VAL A 172 15.88 3.46 12.10
N ILE A 173 14.61 3.64 11.80
CA ILE A 173 13.66 4.18 12.75
C ILE A 173 13.34 3.14 13.83
N ILE A 174 13.53 3.54 15.08
CA ILE A 174 13.05 2.83 16.27
C ILE A 174 11.84 3.57 16.81
N ASP A 175 10.71 2.89 16.99
CA ASP A 175 9.48 3.47 17.52
C ASP A 175 8.97 2.66 18.71
N LEU A 176 9.14 3.20 19.91
CA LEU A 176 8.71 2.55 21.16
C LEU A 176 7.19 2.55 21.36
N SER A 177 6.44 3.26 20.54
CA SER A 177 4.96 3.19 20.55
C SER A 177 4.45 1.93 19.86
N SER A 178 5.30 1.27 19.08
CA SER A 178 5.03 -0.03 18.47
C SER A 178 5.38 -1.19 19.42
N GLN A 179 4.62 -2.29 19.36
CA GLN A 179 4.99 -3.53 20.07
C GLN A 179 6.28 -4.15 19.54
N GLN A 180 6.62 -3.87 18.30
CA GLN A 180 7.87 -4.24 17.65
C GLN A 180 8.62 -2.94 17.31
N PRO A 181 9.66 -2.56 18.05
CA PRO A 181 10.32 -1.26 17.91
C PRO A 181 10.84 -0.93 16.49
N LEU A 182 11.16 -1.95 15.69
CA LEU A 182 11.57 -1.79 14.29
C LEU A 182 10.40 -1.53 13.33
N ASN A 183 9.17 -1.57 13.79
CA ASN A 183 8.00 -1.22 13.00
C ASN A 183 7.63 0.25 13.29
N ALA A 184 8.12 1.15 12.47
CA ALA A 184 7.76 2.56 12.55
C ALA A 184 6.26 2.75 12.24
N VAL A 185 5.59 3.55 13.05
CA VAL A 185 4.14 3.70 13.01
C VAL A 185 3.78 5.17 12.75
N SER A 186 2.85 5.40 11.83
CA SER A 186 2.28 6.72 11.58
C SER A 186 0.77 6.76 11.82
N TYR A 187 0.35 7.77 12.58
CA TYR A 187 -1.03 8.26 12.69
C TYR A 187 -1.12 9.72 12.24
N SER A 188 0.01 10.33 11.88
CA SER A 188 0.11 11.74 11.54
C SER A 188 0.33 11.89 10.04
N TYR A 189 -0.62 12.54 9.39
CA TYR A 189 -0.67 12.75 7.96
C TYR A 189 -0.70 14.24 7.67
N SER A 190 0.14 14.70 6.74
CA SER A 190 0.06 16.08 6.25
C SER A 190 -1.14 16.23 5.33
N GLU A 191 -1.62 17.45 5.18
CA GLU A 191 -2.66 17.78 4.18
C GLU A 191 -2.07 17.69 2.77
N HIS A 192 -2.37 16.60 2.07
CA HIS A 192 -1.91 16.33 0.72
C HIS A 192 -2.90 15.38 0.01
N PRO A 193 -3.08 15.44 -1.32
CA PRO A 193 -3.97 14.52 -2.04
C PRO A 193 -3.72 13.03 -1.71
N ILE A 194 -2.46 12.63 -1.57
CA ILE A 194 -2.09 11.24 -1.22
C ILE A 194 -2.67 10.81 0.13
N THR A 195 -2.76 11.72 1.08
CA THR A 195 -3.09 11.44 2.50
C THR A 195 -4.46 11.93 2.92
N GLN A 196 -5.13 12.78 2.12
CA GLN A 196 -6.36 13.51 2.50
C GLN A 196 -7.51 12.64 3.02
N ASN A 197 -7.57 11.37 2.64
CA ASN A 197 -8.61 10.45 3.08
C ASN A 197 -8.07 9.29 3.95
N LEU A 198 -6.81 9.37 4.33
CA LEU A 198 -6.27 8.56 5.41
C LEU A 198 -6.67 9.27 6.70
N SER A 199 -7.76 8.82 7.32
CA SER A 199 -8.23 9.38 8.58
C SER A 199 -7.31 8.96 9.73
N GLU A 200 -7.39 9.64 10.87
CA GLU A 200 -6.70 9.28 12.12
C GLU A 200 -6.97 7.82 12.59
N ASN A 201 -7.94 7.14 11.98
CA ASN A 201 -8.26 5.75 12.24
C ASN A 201 -7.46 4.75 11.37
N TYR A 202 -6.76 5.21 10.34
CA TYR A 202 -5.86 4.37 9.56
C TYR A 202 -4.45 4.51 10.11
N LEU A 203 -3.84 3.38 10.32
CA LEU A 203 -2.45 3.25 10.71
C LEU A 203 -1.63 2.92 9.47
N VAL A 204 -0.45 3.51 9.31
CA VAL A 204 0.56 3.04 8.37
C VAL A 204 1.73 2.50 9.17
N ILE A 205 2.18 1.29 8.82
CA ILE A 205 3.32 0.62 9.45
C ILE A 205 4.41 0.41 8.41
N MET A 206 5.61 0.88 8.71
CA MET A 206 6.79 0.67 7.88
C MET A 206 7.84 -0.12 8.66
N PRO A 207 7.98 -1.44 8.41
CA PRO A 207 9.00 -2.26 9.07
C PRO A 207 10.40 -1.87 8.63
N GLN A 208 11.31 -1.64 9.57
CA GLN A 208 12.72 -1.34 9.28
C GLN A 208 12.90 -0.14 8.33
N ALA A 209 12.12 0.91 8.52
CA ALA A 209 12.21 2.10 7.68
C ALA A 209 13.40 2.98 8.06
N ARG A 210 13.97 3.67 7.08
CA ARG A 210 14.87 4.81 7.29
C ARG A 210 14.07 6.11 7.33
N SER A 211 14.62 7.12 7.97
CA SER A 211 14.00 8.43 8.00
C SER A 211 14.34 9.27 6.76
N ILE A 212 13.52 10.28 6.52
CA ILE A 212 13.66 11.24 5.43
C ILE A 212 13.78 12.64 6.03
N SER A 213 14.74 13.42 5.54
CA SER A 213 14.85 14.85 5.85
C SER A 213 14.46 15.69 4.64
N ILE A 214 13.70 16.75 4.88
CA ILE A 214 13.38 17.75 3.86
C ILE A 214 14.23 18.99 4.12
N THR A 215 14.87 19.53 3.08
CA THR A 215 15.68 20.74 3.22
C THR A 215 14.85 21.93 3.70
N ALA A 216 15.41 22.69 4.62
CA ALA A 216 14.80 23.95 5.05
C ALA A 216 14.99 25.09 4.02
N ASP A 217 15.98 24.97 3.14
CA ASP A 217 16.29 25.94 2.11
C ASP A 217 15.38 25.69 0.89
N PRO A 218 14.54 26.66 0.49
CA PRO A 218 13.66 26.50 -0.66
C PRO A 218 14.44 26.24 -1.96
N ILE A 219 14.01 25.21 -2.69
CA ILE A 219 14.48 24.98 -4.07
C ILE A 219 13.48 25.63 -5.02
N GLU A 220 13.97 26.46 -5.95
CA GLU A 220 13.13 27.20 -6.87
C GLU A 220 12.25 26.26 -7.73
N GLY A 221 10.95 26.48 -7.69
CA GLY A 221 9.97 25.69 -8.44
C GLY A 221 9.65 24.34 -7.83
N ILE A 222 10.24 23.94 -6.70
CA ILE A 222 9.98 22.66 -6.03
C ILE A 222 9.17 22.89 -4.75
N THR A 223 8.09 22.15 -4.61
CA THR A 223 7.31 22.08 -3.38
C THR A 223 7.48 20.70 -2.77
N GLN A 224 7.95 20.62 -1.53
CA GLN A 224 8.07 19.36 -0.80
C GLN A 224 7.00 19.28 0.29
N THR A 225 6.47 18.08 0.52
CA THR A 225 5.52 17.83 1.61
C THR A 225 5.91 16.56 2.36
N PRO A 226 6.15 16.60 3.68
CA PRO A 226 6.28 15.40 4.49
C PRO A 226 4.91 14.71 4.59
N LEU A 227 4.78 13.49 4.08
CA LEU A 227 3.49 12.79 4.01
C LEU A 227 3.13 12.06 5.31
N LEU A 228 4.10 11.33 5.84
CA LEU A 228 3.95 10.46 7.01
C LEU A 228 4.99 10.81 8.05
N GLN A 229 4.56 10.93 9.31
CA GLN A 229 5.47 11.14 10.43
C GLN A 229 5.28 10.05 11.49
N THR A 230 6.38 9.64 12.10
CA THR A 230 6.40 8.71 13.22
C THR A 230 5.80 9.33 14.48
N THR A 231 5.67 8.53 15.53
CA THR A 231 5.31 9.04 16.85
C THR A 231 6.45 9.86 17.47
N PRO A 232 6.15 10.73 18.47
CA PRO A 232 7.19 11.45 19.18
C PRO A 232 8.15 10.56 20.00
N ASN A 233 7.77 9.30 20.26
CA ASN A 233 8.60 8.33 21.01
C ASN A 233 9.48 7.48 20.07
N SER A 234 9.85 8.03 18.93
CA SER A 234 10.73 7.39 17.96
C SER A 234 12.05 8.14 17.84
N TRP A 235 13.03 7.47 17.24
CA TRP A 235 14.30 8.07 16.81
C TRP A 235 14.87 7.31 15.62
N GLY A 236 15.77 7.96 14.88
CA GLY A 236 16.54 7.35 13.81
C GLY A 236 17.86 6.86 14.37
N GLU A 237 18.00 5.56 14.57
CA GLU A 237 19.21 4.90 15.07
C GLU A 237 20.28 4.88 13.99
N VAL A 238 21.43 5.52 14.25
CA VAL A 238 22.54 5.60 13.29
C VAL A 238 23.65 4.58 13.57
N ASN A 239 23.67 3.97 14.77
CA ASN A 239 24.74 3.10 15.25
C ASN A 239 24.26 1.70 15.65
N PHE A 240 24.07 0.81 14.68
CA PHE A 240 23.61 -0.58 14.92
C PHE A 240 24.66 -1.50 15.57
N THR A 241 25.93 -1.07 15.69
CA THR A 241 27.00 -1.91 16.23
C THR A 241 26.89 -2.17 17.73
N ASN A 242 26.08 -1.39 18.45
CA ASN A 242 25.88 -1.51 19.90
C ASN A 242 24.70 -2.43 20.27
N ALA A 243 23.99 -3.01 19.32
CA ALA A 243 22.75 -3.76 19.53
C ALA A 243 22.96 -5.22 19.99
N GLU A 244 24.19 -5.68 20.21
CA GLU A 244 24.44 -7.00 20.80
C GLU A 244 24.10 -7.01 22.30
N GLY A 245 22.81 -7.28 22.61
CA GLY A 245 22.37 -7.72 23.93
C GLY A 245 22.02 -6.63 24.94
N THR A 246 21.93 -5.37 24.57
CA THR A 246 21.54 -4.26 25.45
C THR A 246 20.19 -3.66 25.05
N GLN A 247 19.50 -3.02 26.00
CA GLN A 247 18.28 -2.28 25.73
C GLN A 247 18.55 -1.23 24.64
N ILE A 248 17.77 -1.25 23.56
CA ILE A 248 17.78 -0.21 22.53
C ILE A 248 17.39 1.09 23.21
N SER A 249 18.27 2.09 23.20
CA SER A 249 18.05 3.41 23.80
C SER A 249 18.59 4.47 22.86
N GLN A 250 17.91 5.58 22.78
CA GLN A 250 18.34 6.72 21.98
C GLN A 250 19.68 7.27 22.48
N ASP A 251 20.63 7.43 21.58
CA ASP A 251 21.94 8.01 21.80
C ASP A 251 21.99 9.49 21.34
N PRO A 252 22.99 10.30 21.79
CA PRO A 252 23.09 11.72 21.38
C PRO A 252 23.33 11.94 19.88
N GLU A 253 23.78 10.92 19.15
CA GLU A 253 24.04 10.96 17.71
C GLU A 253 22.79 10.64 16.89
N ASP A 254 21.76 10.08 17.52
CA ASP A 254 20.54 9.68 16.85
C ASP A 254 19.65 10.87 16.51
N LEU A 255 18.84 10.70 15.46
CA LEU A 255 17.88 11.70 15.04
C LEU A 255 16.61 11.62 15.92
N PRO A 256 16.27 12.67 16.67
CA PRO A 256 15.07 12.63 17.51
C PRO A 256 13.78 12.66 16.67
N GLY A 257 12.76 11.91 17.14
CA GLY A 257 11.42 11.94 16.56
C GLY A 257 10.60 13.21 16.93
N PRO A 258 9.47 13.44 16.28
CA PRO A 258 8.92 12.62 15.19
C PRO A 258 9.73 12.74 13.89
N LEU A 259 9.85 11.63 13.17
CA LEU A 259 10.62 11.53 11.93
C LEU A 259 9.69 11.38 10.71
N THR A 260 10.07 11.97 9.58
CA THR A 260 9.35 11.75 8.33
C THR A 260 9.75 10.39 7.73
N MET A 261 8.75 9.58 7.34
CA MET A 261 8.94 8.27 6.71
C MET A 261 8.62 8.28 5.21
N ALA A 262 7.82 9.24 4.78
CA ALA A 262 7.47 9.44 3.37
C ALA A 262 7.35 10.92 3.07
N ALA A 263 7.78 11.32 1.88
CA ALA A 263 7.71 12.69 1.39
C ALA A 263 7.33 12.74 -0.09
N SER A 264 6.66 13.80 -0.51
CA SER A 264 6.43 14.11 -1.93
C SER A 264 7.17 15.38 -2.34
N GLY A 265 7.49 15.46 -3.62
CA GLY A 265 7.99 16.67 -4.27
C GLY A 265 7.24 16.91 -5.59
N GLU A 266 6.86 18.15 -5.86
CA GLU A 266 6.27 18.57 -7.13
C GLU A 266 7.04 19.73 -7.71
N ASN A 267 7.40 19.63 -8.99
CA ASN A 267 7.96 20.75 -9.75
C ASN A 267 6.82 21.54 -10.39
N THR A 268 6.57 22.74 -9.90
CA THR A 268 5.46 23.59 -10.34
C THR A 268 5.60 24.05 -11.79
N ASN A 269 6.83 24.05 -12.35
CA ASN A 269 7.12 24.47 -13.72
C ASN A 269 6.94 23.34 -14.73
N THR A 270 7.50 22.16 -14.44
CA THR A 270 7.51 21.00 -15.36
C THR A 270 6.38 20.02 -15.10
N LYS A 271 5.75 20.09 -13.92
CA LYS A 271 4.77 19.11 -13.41
C LYS A 271 5.38 17.76 -13.05
N GLY A 272 6.69 17.63 -13.12
CA GLY A 272 7.36 16.42 -12.62
C GLY A 272 7.08 16.20 -11.14
N ARG A 273 6.87 14.96 -10.74
CA ARG A 273 6.52 14.57 -9.35
C ARG A 273 7.42 13.47 -8.84
N VAL A 274 7.74 13.53 -7.58
CA VAL A 274 8.44 12.44 -6.88
C VAL A 274 7.71 12.08 -5.60
N VAL A 275 7.64 10.80 -5.26
CA VAL A 275 7.22 10.32 -3.96
C VAL A 275 8.30 9.40 -3.43
N VAL A 276 8.77 9.66 -2.22
CA VAL A 276 9.88 8.95 -1.62
C VAL A 276 9.42 8.31 -0.32
N PHE A 277 9.70 7.03 -0.16
CA PHE A 277 9.46 6.26 1.05
C PHE A 277 10.79 5.71 1.58
N GLY A 278 10.98 5.78 2.89
CA GLY A 278 12.15 5.24 3.57
C GLY A 278 12.14 3.71 3.75
N ASN A 279 11.28 3.01 3.03
CA ASN A 279 11.14 1.56 3.10
C ASN A 279 10.38 1.03 1.88
N ALA A 280 10.68 -0.19 1.45
CA ALA A 280 9.96 -0.86 0.37
C ALA A 280 9.05 -1.98 0.88
N ILE A 281 9.34 -2.55 2.04
CA ILE A 281 8.63 -3.72 2.59
C ILE A 281 7.15 -3.40 2.88
N PHE A 282 6.81 -2.16 3.23
CA PHE A 282 5.43 -1.79 3.57
C PHE A 282 4.42 -2.04 2.43
N ALA A 283 4.89 -1.99 1.18
CA ALA A 283 4.04 -2.13 -0.01
C ALA A 283 4.23 -3.47 -0.73
N ASN A 284 5.09 -4.38 -0.22
CA ASN A 284 5.19 -5.75 -0.74
C ASN A 284 4.00 -6.60 -0.27
N ASP A 285 3.88 -7.84 -0.76
CA ASP A 285 2.75 -8.74 -0.46
C ASP A 285 2.58 -9.07 1.04
N GLN A 286 3.62 -8.90 1.86
CA GLN A 286 3.53 -9.08 3.32
C GLN A 286 2.97 -7.84 4.03
N GLY A 287 3.27 -6.64 3.51
CA GLY A 287 2.91 -5.36 4.11
C GLY A 287 1.69 -4.69 3.50
N PHE A 288 1.36 -5.00 2.25
CA PHE A 288 0.38 -4.28 1.44
C PHE A 288 -1.02 -4.21 2.08
N ASP A 289 -1.54 -5.35 2.54
CA ASP A 289 -2.86 -5.44 3.17
C ASP A 289 -2.86 -5.05 4.66
N ALA A 290 -1.70 -4.67 5.20
CA ALA A 290 -1.59 -4.24 6.58
C ALA A 290 -2.08 -2.80 6.73
N TYR A 291 -3.22 -2.62 7.41
CA TYR A 291 -3.79 -1.30 7.75
C TYR A 291 -3.96 -0.37 6.53
N GLY A 292 -3.27 0.78 6.53
CA GLY A 292 -3.32 1.79 5.45
C GLY A 292 -2.21 1.69 4.41
N ASN A 293 -1.35 0.68 4.48
CA ASN A 293 -0.15 0.56 3.66
C ASN A 293 -0.46 0.51 2.15
N GLY A 294 -1.36 -0.36 1.73
CA GLY A 294 -1.77 -0.44 0.33
C GLY A 294 -2.44 0.84 -0.17
N ASN A 295 -3.22 1.50 0.71
CA ASN A 295 -3.89 2.76 0.34
C ASN A 295 -2.87 3.87 0.08
N ILE A 296 -1.88 4.06 0.97
CA ILE A 296 -0.86 5.11 0.78
C ILE A 296 -0.03 4.86 -0.48
N PHE A 297 0.33 3.59 -0.77
CA PHE A 297 1.05 3.24 -1.98
C PHE A 297 0.22 3.54 -3.23
N VAL A 298 -1.02 3.06 -3.30
CA VAL A 298 -1.90 3.24 -4.46
C VAL A 298 -2.24 4.72 -4.68
N ASN A 299 -2.54 5.47 -3.62
CA ASN A 299 -2.77 6.91 -3.70
C ASN A 299 -1.53 7.66 -4.22
N SER A 300 -0.33 7.18 -3.86
CA SER A 300 0.92 7.77 -4.37
C SER A 300 1.08 7.54 -5.87
N VAL A 301 0.70 6.35 -6.37
CA VAL A 301 0.69 6.07 -7.82
C VAL A 301 -0.35 6.93 -8.53
N ASP A 302 -1.55 7.06 -8.00
CA ASP A 302 -2.61 7.89 -8.59
C ASP A 302 -2.17 9.37 -8.67
N TRP A 303 -1.61 9.90 -7.60
CA TRP A 303 -1.11 11.27 -7.57
C TRP A 303 0.07 11.47 -8.52
N ALA A 304 1.04 10.56 -8.50
CA ALA A 304 2.19 10.60 -9.39
C ALA A 304 1.77 10.56 -10.88
N ALA A 305 0.76 9.75 -11.20
CA ALA A 305 0.21 9.61 -12.55
C ALA A 305 -0.82 10.73 -12.91
N GLU A 306 -0.95 11.79 -12.12
CA GLU A 306 -1.95 12.87 -12.30
C GLU A 306 -3.41 12.36 -12.36
N GLN A 307 -3.71 11.27 -11.66
CA GLN A 307 -5.03 10.64 -11.61
C GLN A 307 -5.73 10.93 -10.27
N GLU A 308 -5.72 12.18 -9.84
CA GLU A 308 -6.21 12.58 -8.50
C GLU A 308 -7.70 12.26 -8.30
N ASP A 309 -8.51 12.25 -9.37
CA ASP A 309 -9.91 11.84 -9.33
C ASP A 309 -10.12 10.35 -8.94
N LEU A 310 -9.07 9.53 -9.07
CA LEU A 310 -9.09 8.11 -8.71
C LEU A 310 -8.57 7.83 -7.30
N ILE A 311 -8.01 8.82 -6.64
CA ILE A 311 -7.51 8.67 -5.27
C ILE A 311 -8.68 8.19 -4.38
N ASN A 312 -8.41 7.16 -3.58
CA ASN A 312 -9.38 6.50 -2.69
C ASN A 312 -10.54 5.73 -3.37
N ILE A 313 -10.54 5.57 -4.68
CA ILE A 313 -11.41 4.62 -5.36
C ILE A 313 -10.69 3.27 -5.47
N THR A 314 -10.35 2.69 -4.33
CA THR A 314 -9.76 1.34 -4.28
C THR A 314 -10.88 0.35 -3.94
N PRO A 315 -11.11 -0.67 -4.78
CA PRO A 315 -12.12 -1.69 -4.49
C PRO A 315 -11.78 -2.44 -3.21
N ASN A 316 -12.77 -2.60 -2.33
CA ASN A 316 -12.60 -3.51 -1.19
C ASN A 316 -12.49 -4.94 -1.69
N THR A 317 -11.38 -5.60 -1.41
CA THR A 317 -11.30 -7.05 -1.57
C THR A 317 -12.14 -7.70 -0.46
N PRO A 318 -13.00 -8.69 -0.77
CA PRO A 318 -13.72 -9.39 0.26
C PRO A 318 -12.72 -10.00 1.24
N THR A 319 -12.83 -9.65 2.52
CA THR A 319 -12.01 -10.29 3.55
C THR A 319 -12.38 -11.78 3.57
N GLU A 320 -11.49 -12.64 3.11
CA GLU A 320 -11.64 -14.07 3.27
C GLU A 320 -11.63 -14.37 4.77
N ARG A 321 -12.80 -14.61 5.34
CA ARG A 321 -12.92 -15.07 6.71
C ARG A 321 -12.44 -16.50 6.76
N THR A 322 -11.17 -16.71 7.00
CA THR A 322 -10.64 -18.04 7.29
C THR A 322 -11.21 -18.49 8.62
N PHE A 323 -11.91 -19.63 8.59
CA PHE A 323 -12.36 -20.27 9.82
C PHE A 323 -11.12 -20.76 10.57
N VAL A 324 -10.78 -20.08 11.65
CA VAL A 324 -9.74 -20.56 12.58
C VAL A 324 -10.43 -21.60 13.48
N PRO A 325 -10.14 -22.90 13.33
CA PRO A 325 -10.74 -23.90 14.17
C PRO A 325 -10.34 -23.65 15.63
N PRO A 326 -11.29 -23.74 16.58
CA PRO A 326 -10.99 -23.55 17.99
C PRO A 326 -9.92 -24.55 18.43
N ASN A 327 -9.01 -24.10 19.30
CA ASN A 327 -7.99 -24.99 19.85
C ASN A 327 -8.61 -26.09 20.73
N GLN A 328 -7.84 -27.13 21.05
CA GLN A 328 -8.32 -28.30 21.81
C GLN A 328 -8.94 -27.93 23.16
N ILE A 329 -8.41 -26.88 23.83
CA ILE A 329 -8.94 -26.41 25.13
C ILE A 329 -10.30 -25.74 24.94
N GLN A 330 -10.45 -24.91 23.92
CA GLN A 330 -11.72 -24.26 23.59
C GLN A 330 -12.79 -25.29 23.20
N LEU A 331 -12.43 -26.30 22.41
CA LEU A 331 -13.30 -27.43 22.09
C LEU A 331 -13.73 -28.19 23.33
N LEU A 332 -12.80 -28.47 24.25
CA LEU A 332 -13.08 -29.14 25.50
C LEU A 332 -14.06 -28.37 26.38
N ILE A 333 -13.86 -27.01 26.50
CA ILE A 333 -14.75 -26.14 27.26
C ILE A 333 -16.16 -26.14 26.68
N VAL A 334 -16.28 -26.03 25.35
CA VAL A 334 -17.60 -26.07 24.67
C VAL A 334 -18.28 -27.43 24.88
N LEU A 335 -17.53 -28.53 24.77
CA LEU A 335 -18.06 -29.87 24.93
C LEU A 335 -18.50 -30.15 26.37
N LEU A 336 -17.67 -29.81 27.36
CA LEU A 336 -18.04 -29.90 28.78
C LEU A 336 -19.24 -29.03 29.13
N GLY A 337 -19.26 -27.80 28.62
CA GLY A 337 -20.38 -26.87 28.84
C GLY A 337 -21.69 -27.37 28.28
N SER A 338 -21.69 -27.79 27.01
CA SER A 338 -22.90 -28.20 26.30
C SER A 338 -23.40 -29.61 26.70
N VAL A 339 -22.49 -30.57 26.94
CA VAL A 339 -22.87 -31.97 27.16
C VAL A 339 -23.03 -32.32 28.64
N ILE A 340 -22.30 -31.66 29.52
CA ILE A 340 -22.29 -32.02 30.96
C ILE A 340 -22.94 -30.90 31.79
N ILE A 341 -22.46 -29.66 31.69
CA ILE A 341 -22.90 -28.58 32.60
C ILE A 341 -24.36 -28.20 32.36
N ILE A 342 -24.73 -27.91 31.10
CA ILE A 342 -26.11 -27.48 30.79
C ILE A 342 -27.12 -28.59 31.12
N PRO A 343 -26.96 -29.85 30.65
CA PRO A 343 -27.87 -30.93 31.01
C PRO A 343 -27.87 -31.21 32.53
N GLY A 344 -26.71 -31.16 33.18
CA GLY A 344 -26.60 -31.32 34.63
C GLY A 344 -27.39 -30.27 35.42
N LEU A 345 -27.37 -29.00 35.00
CA LEU A 345 -28.19 -27.96 35.62
C LEU A 345 -29.69 -28.21 35.45
N VAL A 346 -30.10 -28.68 34.28
CA VAL A 346 -31.52 -29.02 34.01
C VAL A 346 -31.98 -30.17 34.90
N VAL A 347 -31.17 -31.23 35.01
CA VAL A 347 -31.46 -32.36 35.92
C VAL A 347 -31.50 -31.93 37.37
N PHE A 348 -30.53 -31.14 37.81
CA PHE A 348 -30.47 -30.60 39.16
C PHE A 348 -31.70 -29.73 39.48
N ALA A 349 -32.10 -28.82 38.57
CA ALA A 349 -33.30 -28.01 38.71
C ALA A 349 -34.58 -28.89 38.79
N GLY A 350 -34.65 -29.94 37.95
CA GLY A 350 -35.78 -30.90 37.97
C GLY A 350 -35.87 -31.65 39.29
N ILE A 351 -34.74 -32.19 39.80
CA ILE A 351 -34.69 -32.87 41.10
C ILE A 351 -35.04 -31.90 42.25
N SER A 352 -34.51 -30.69 42.24
CA SER A 352 -34.77 -29.67 43.23
C SER A 352 -36.27 -29.31 43.31
N ALA A 353 -36.88 -29.10 42.15
CA ALA A 353 -38.32 -28.81 42.02
C ALA A 353 -39.18 -30.01 42.51
N TRP A 354 -38.77 -31.25 42.20
CA TRP A 354 -39.45 -32.46 42.65
C TRP A 354 -39.37 -32.60 44.19
N LEU A 355 -38.19 -32.42 44.78
CA LEU A 355 -37.99 -32.46 46.20
C LEU A 355 -38.79 -31.35 46.95
N ALA A 356 -38.83 -30.12 46.38
CA ALA A 356 -39.62 -29.04 46.92
C ALA A 356 -41.12 -29.37 46.97
N ARG A 357 -41.66 -29.94 45.89
CA ARG A 357 -43.08 -30.40 45.82
C ARG A 357 -43.36 -31.52 46.82
N LYS A 358 -42.44 -32.48 46.97
CA LYS A 358 -42.60 -33.61 47.93
C LYS A 358 -42.59 -33.14 49.40
N ARG A 359 -42.01 -32.02 49.72
CA ARG A 359 -42.00 -31.42 51.09
C ARG A 359 -43.23 -30.60 51.42
N GLN A 360 -44.06 -30.24 50.42
CA GLN A 360 -45.27 -29.43 50.57
C GLN A 360 -46.55 -30.26 50.53
N GLY A 361 -46.47 -31.53 50.25
CA GLY A 361 -47.56 -32.50 50.34
C GLY A 361 -47.29 -33.52 51.46
#